data_721db189eb0a887958c2375f076e89cf
#
_entry.id   721db189eb0a887958c2375f076e89cf
#
_cell.length_a   1.000
_cell.length_b   1.000
_cell.length_c   1.000
_cell.angle_alpha   90.00
_cell.angle_beta   90.00
_cell.angle_gamma   90.00
#
_symmetry.space_group_name_H-M   'P 1'
#
loop_
_entity.id
_entity.type
_entity.pdbx_description
1 polymer ?
#
loop_
_entity_poly.entity_id
_entity_poly.type
_entity_poly.pdbx_seq_one_letter_code
_entity_poly.pdbx_strand_id
1 'polypeptide(L)'
;MSRNGIVKPGYMRSVDLKNGCIEMVHGSGGRAMAQLIHQLFLTAFDNEYLRKMNDQACFQSFNGRMVMSTDSHVITPLFFPGGDIGSLSVHGTINDIAMSGAKPSYLAASFILEEGFPLSDLKRIVDSMANAAQAAQVPIVTGDTKVVEKGSGDGVFITTTGIGMVPQGINISSENARSGDKILVSGTLGDHGIAIMSLRENLSFHTSIASDTAALHDLVAHMITAVPDVHVL
;
A
#
# COMPACT_ATOMS: atom_id res chain seq x y z
N MET A 1 -28.16 -8.39 28.90
CA MET A 1 -29.01 -7.34 28.35
C MET A 1 -28.19 -6.49 27.41
N SER A 2 -28.27 -6.76 26.13
CA SER A 2 -27.51 -6.07 25.07
C SER A 2 -28.21 -4.73 24.76
N ARG A 3 -27.51 -3.62 24.98
CA ARG A 3 -27.96 -2.32 24.51
C ARG A 3 -27.46 -2.12 23.08
N ASN A 4 -28.26 -2.52 22.11
CA ASN A 4 -28.12 -2.08 20.72
C ASN A 4 -28.43 -0.58 20.68
N GLY A 5 -27.37 0.24 20.69
CA GLY A 5 -27.46 1.67 20.43
C GLY A 5 -27.74 1.91 18.95
N ILE A 6 -29.00 1.91 18.54
CA ILE A 6 -29.42 2.34 17.22
C ILE A 6 -29.13 3.84 17.11
N VAL A 7 -28.07 4.21 16.40
CA VAL A 7 -27.77 5.59 16.04
C VAL A 7 -28.86 6.04 15.04
N LYS A 8 -29.66 7.06 15.42
CA LYS A 8 -30.74 7.61 14.57
C LYS A 8 -30.13 8.13 13.25
N PRO A 9 -30.68 7.80 12.07
CA PRO A 9 -30.10 8.17 10.75
C PRO A 9 -29.98 9.68 10.47
N GLY A 10 -30.55 10.55 11.30
CA GLY A 10 -30.61 12.01 11.04
C GLY A 10 -29.40 12.85 11.51
N TYR A 11 -28.36 12.25 12.10
CA TYR A 11 -27.22 13.00 12.69
C TYR A 11 -25.87 12.73 12.06
N MET A 12 -25.77 11.95 11.01
CA MET A 12 -24.51 11.72 10.31
C MET A 12 -24.40 12.66 9.11
N ARG A 13 -23.64 13.73 9.26
CA ARG A 13 -23.22 14.52 8.11
C ARG A 13 -22.23 13.65 7.34
N SER A 14 -22.53 13.31 6.07
CA SER A 14 -21.60 12.55 5.23
C SER A 14 -20.29 13.33 5.04
N VAL A 15 -19.16 12.61 4.96
CA VAL A 15 -17.88 13.22 4.63
C VAL A 15 -17.97 13.76 3.20
N ASP A 16 -17.65 15.02 2.99
CA ASP A 16 -17.60 15.61 1.64
C ASP A 16 -16.28 15.20 0.96
N LEU A 17 -16.28 14.01 0.37
CA LEU A 17 -15.11 13.45 -0.32
C LEU A 17 -14.73 14.22 -1.59
N LYS A 18 -15.57 15.15 -2.06
CA LYS A 18 -15.33 15.93 -3.27
C LYS A 18 -14.69 17.28 -3.00
N ASN A 19 -15.18 18.00 -1.99
CA ASN A 19 -14.76 19.38 -1.74
C ASN A 19 -14.20 19.60 -0.32
N GLY A 20 -14.25 18.57 0.53
CA GLY A 20 -13.76 18.64 1.90
C GLY A 20 -12.25 18.47 1.99
N CYS A 21 -11.72 18.75 3.17
CA CYS A 21 -10.32 18.57 3.53
C CYS A 21 -10.20 17.77 4.83
N ILE A 22 -9.02 17.24 5.08
CA ILE A 22 -8.67 16.65 6.37
C ILE A 22 -8.66 17.75 7.42
N GLU A 23 -9.29 17.47 8.56
CA GLU A 23 -9.32 18.31 9.74
C GLU A 23 -8.77 17.54 10.93
N MET A 24 -8.26 18.21 11.96
CA MET A 24 -7.73 17.58 13.18
C MET A 24 -8.72 16.62 13.85
N VAL A 25 -10.03 16.88 13.73
CA VAL A 25 -11.07 16.00 14.27
C VAL A 25 -11.10 14.61 13.59
N HIS A 26 -10.57 14.48 12.38
CA HIS A 26 -10.44 13.19 11.68
C HIS A 26 -9.34 12.30 12.29
N GLY A 27 -8.45 12.85 13.12
CA GLY A 27 -7.42 12.10 13.86
C GLY A 27 -7.72 11.88 15.34
N SER A 28 -8.84 12.39 15.87
CA SER A 28 -9.10 12.43 17.33
C SER A 28 -9.83 11.20 17.90
N GLY A 29 -10.05 10.15 17.11
CA GLY A 29 -10.75 8.92 17.54
C GLY A 29 -12.27 9.07 17.77
N GLY A 30 -12.83 10.24 17.41
CA GLY A 30 -14.25 10.54 17.56
C GLY A 30 -15.11 10.16 16.35
N ARG A 31 -16.29 10.77 16.30
CA ARG A 31 -17.29 10.49 15.25
C ARG A 31 -16.79 10.82 13.84
N ALA A 32 -16.05 11.93 13.67
CA ALA A 32 -15.50 12.34 12.37
C ALA A 32 -14.50 11.31 11.84
N MET A 33 -13.61 10.79 12.70
CA MET A 33 -12.70 9.71 12.39
C MET A 33 -13.44 8.46 11.94
N ALA A 34 -14.45 8.03 12.72
CA ALA A 34 -15.26 6.85 12.38
C ALA A 34 -15.97 7.00 11.03
N GLN A 35 -16.45 8.22 10.70
CA GLN A 35 -17.06 8.50 9.40
C GLN A 35 -16.05 8.42 8.26
N LEU A 36 -14.87 8.99 8.42
CA LEU A 36 -13.79 8.92 7.43
C LEU A 36 -13.39 7.46 7.18
N ILE A 37 -13.18 6.69 8.25
CA ILE A 37 -12.85 5.26 8.14
C ILE A 37 -13.93 4.51 7.38
N HIS A 38 -15.19 4.70 7.76
CA HIS A 38 -16.31 3.95 7.19
C HIS A 38 -16.57 4.34 5.72
N GLN A 39 -16.61 5.66 5.42
CA GLN A 39 -17.02 6.14 4.10
C GLN A 39 -15.89 6.12 3.06
N LEU A 40 -14.63 6.11 3.49
CA LEU A 40 -13.49 6.08 2.60
C LEU A 40 -12.76 4.73 2.67
N PHE A 41 -12.07 4.45 3.76
CA PHE A 41 -11.17 3.30 3.85
C PHE A 41 -11.89 1.97 3.80
N LEU A 42 -12.93 1.79 4.63
CA LEU A 42 -13.69 0.54 4.64
C LEU A 42 -14.44 0.30 3.32
N THR A 43 -14.90 1.37 2.67
CA THR A 43 -15.54 1.26 1.36
C THR A 43 -14.57 0.82 0.28
N ALA A 44 -13.34 1.33 0.28
CA ALA A 44 -12.34 1.02 -0.73
C ALA A 44 -11.65 -0.34 -0.50
N PHE A 45 -11.31 -0.67 0.75
CA PHE A 45 -10.56 -1.89 1.09
C PHE A 45 -11.43 -3.06 1.52
N ASP A 46 -12.73 -3.00 1.38
CA ASP A 46 -13.74 -3.91 1.92
C ASP A 46 -13.33 -5.40 1.92
N ASN A 47 -13.20 -5.96 3.12
CA ASN A 47 -12.96 -7.39 3.34
C ASN A 47 -13.48 -7.83 4.72
N GLU A 48 -13.49 -9.16 4.97
CA GLU A 48 -14.00 -9.74 6.21
C GLU A 48 -13.27 -9.28 7.49
N TYR A 49 -12.00 -8.91 7.39
CA TYR A 49 -11.19 -8.45 8.54
C TYR A 49 -11.56 -7.03 8.92
N LEU A 50 -11.58 -6.11 7.97
CA LEU A 50 -11.91 -4.70 8.21
C LEU A 50 -13.37 -4.49 8.62
N ARG A 51 -14.30 -5.31 8.11
CA ARG A 51 -15.72 -5.23 8.53
C ARG A 51 -15.94 -5.46 10.02
N LYS A 52 -15.00 -6.12 10.71
CA LYS A 52 -15.08 -6.33 12.17
C LYS A 52 -14.79 -5.07 12.97
N MET A 53 -14.20 -4.05 12.35
CA MET A 53 -13.83 -2.78 12.99
C MET A 53 -13.03 -2.95 14.28
N ASN A 54 -12.16 -3.97 14.32
CA ASN A 54 -11.20 -4.18 15.40
C ASN A 54 -9.89 -3.45 15.09
N ASP A 55 -9.10 -3.16 16.12
CA ASP A 55 -7.77 -2.56 15.96
C ASP A 55 -6.79 -3.50 15.23
N GLN A 56 -7.03 -4.81 15.29
CA GLN A 56 -6.19 -5.84 14.69
C GLN A 56 -6.95 -6.73 13.72
N ALA A 57 -6.23 -7.34 12.79
CA ALA A 57 -6.71 -8.48 12.01
C ALA A 57 -6.27 -9.80 12.66
N CYS A 58 -7.19 -10.75 12.78
CA CYS A 58 -6.90 -12.09 13.27
C CYS A 58 -7.11 -13.11 12.15
N PHE A 59 -6.10 -13.91 11.88
CA PHE A 59 -6.13 -14.96 10.86
C PHE A 59 -5.52 -16.25 11.42
N GLN A 60 -5.80 -17.38 10.76
CA GLN A 60 -5.25 -18.67 11.15
C GLN A 60 -3.73 -18.67 10.98
N SER A 61 -3.02 -19.39 11.86
CA SER A 61 -1.57 -19.52 11.73
C SER A 61 -1.20 -20.21 10.42
N PHE A 62 -0.14 -19.72 9.81
CA PHE A 62 0.44 -20.35 8.62
C PHE A 62 1.40 -21.48 9.04
N ASN A 63 1.46 -22.54 8.25
CA ASN A 63 2.49 -23.57 8.38
C ASN A 63 3.66 -23.21 7.47
N GLY A 64 4.88 -23.09 8.03
CA GLY A 64 6.08 -22.83 7.25
C GLY A 64 6.77 -21.52 7.63
N ARG A 65 7.70 -21.08 6.75
CA ARG A 65 8.44 -19.84 6.95
C ARG A 65 7.59 -18.65 6.53
N MET A 66 7.46 -17.69 7.43
CA MET A 66 6.82 -16.40 7.17
C MET A 66 7.87 -15.33 6.86
N VAL A 67 7.50 -14.39 6.02
CA VAL A 67 8.25 -13.17 5.73
C VAL A 67 7.38 -11.99 6.08
N MET A 68 7.98 -10.96 6.62
CA MET A 68 7.36 -9.66 6.86
C MET A 68 8.29 -8.57 6.34
N SER A 69 7.72 -7.63 5.61
CA SER A 69 8.39 -6.39 5.20
C SER A 69 7.54 -5.18 5.54
N THR A 70 8.18 -4.05 5.74
CA THR A 70 7.52 -2.76 5.93
C THR A 70 8.27 -1.69 5.17
N ASP A 71 7.52 -0.82 4.49
CA ASP A 71 8.07 0.27 3.72
C ASP A 71 7.25 1.55 3.91
N SER A 72 7.92 2.70 3.91
CA SER A 72 7.32 4.01 4.10
C SER A 72 7.50 4.86 2.85
N HIS A 73 6.40 5.40 2.36
CA HIS A 73 6.32 6.11 1.10
C HIS A 73 6.10 7.60 1.33
N VAL A 74 7.07 8.36 0.83
CA VAL A 74 7.07 9.83 0.80
C VAL A 74 7.51 10.25 -0.59
N ILE A 75 6.60 10.81 -1.37
CA ILE A 75 6.88 11.20 -2.75
C ILE A 75 6.16 12.49 -3.13
N THR A 76 6.85 13.35 -3.85
CA THR A 76 6.30 14.55 -4.48
C THR A 76 6.74 14.57 -5.94
N PRO A 77 5.80 14.71 -6.91
CA PRO A 77 4.36 14.82 -6.72
C PRO A 77 3.71 13.47 -6.34
N LEU A 78 2.54 13.53 -5.69
CA LEU A 78 1.79 12.35 -5.24
C LEU A 78 1.25 11.50 -6.40
N PHE A 79 0.98 12.15 -7.53
CA PHE A 79 0.48 11.55 -8.77
C PHE A 79 1.48 11.78 -9.88
N PHE A 80 1.84 10.74 -10.60
CA PHE A 80 2.88 10.79 -11.62
C PHE A 80 2.53 9.87 -12.81
N PRO A 81 3.16 10.02 -13.96
CA PRO A 81 2.96 9.09 -15.07
C PRO A 81 3.28 7.65 -14.67
N GLY A 82 2.33 6.75 -14.88
CA GLY A 82 2.47 5.33 -14.54
C GLY A 82 2.00 4.94 -13.15
N GLY A 83 1.62 5.91 -12.26
CA GLY A 83 1.13 5.58 -10.94
C GLY A 83 0.89 6.77 -10.01
N ASP A 84 0.79 6.47 -8.74
CA ASP A 84 0.68 7.41 -7.64
C ASP A 84 1.23 6.79 -6.34
N ILE A 85 1.30 7.58 -5.28
CA ILE A 85 1.78 7.11 -3.98
C ILE A 85 0.98 5.90 -3.46
N GLY A 86 -0.31 5.80 -3.82
CA GLY A 86 -1.18 4.69 -3.39
C GLY A 86 -0.77 3.37 -4.04
N SER A 87 -0.70 3.30 -5.38
CA SER A 87 -0.24 2.10 -6.09
C SER A 87 1.20 1.75 -5.73
N LEU A 88 2.07 2.76 -5.62
CA LEU A 88 3.48 2.58 -5.25
C LEU A 88 3.62 1.92 -3.88
N SER A 89 2.83 2.36 -2.88
CA SER A 89 2.90 1.80 -1.52
C SER A 89 2.48 0.34 -1.44
N VAL A 90 1.54 -0.08 -2.26
CA VAL A 90 1.12 -1.48 -2.35
C VAL A 90 2.18 -2.31 -3.06
N HIS A 91 2.65 -1.86 -4.23
CA HIS A 91 3.62 -2.59 -5.03
C HIS A 91 4.96 -2.74 -4.31
N GLY A 92 5.47 -1.69 -3.66
CA GLY A 92 6.74 -1.72 -2.94
C GLY A 92 6.79 -2.85 -1.91
N THR A 93 5.85 -2.87 -0.98
CA THR A 93 5.83 -3.88 0.08
C THR A 93 5.55 -5.30 -0.45
N ILE A 94 4.69 -5.45 -1.46
CA ILE A 94 4.45 -6.76 -2.09
C ILE A 94 5.72 -7.27 -2.77
N ASN A 95 6.47 -6.39 -3.43
CA ASN A 95 7.71 -6.74 -4.11
C ASN A 95 8.80 -7.13 -3.11
N ASP A 96 8.95 -6.42 -2.01
CA ASP A 96 9.88 -6.79 -0.94
C ASP A 96 9.64 -8.22 -0.44
N ILE A 97 8.37 -8.56 -0.20
CA ILE A 97 7.99 -9.92 0.21
C ILE A 97 8.36 -10.92 -0.89
N ALA A 98 8.07 -10.59 -2.14
CA ALA A 98 8.35 -11.46 -3.28
C ALA A 98 9.85 -11.72 -3.49
N MET A 99 10.73 -10.77 -3.14
CA MET A 99 12.20 -10.94 -3.26
C MET A 99 12.76 -12.06 -2.38
N SER A 100 12.03 -12.55 -1.41
CA SER A 100 12.36 -13.77 -0.66
C SER A 100 11.80 -15.06 -1.28
N GLY A 101 11.16 -14.96 -2.44
CA GLY A 101 10.39 -16.03 -3.07
C GLY A 101 9.04 -16.31 -2.38
N ALA A 102 8.64 -15.47 -1.43
CA ALA A 102 7.39 -15.64 -0.71
C ALA A 102 6.18 -15.18 -1.53
N LYS A 103 5.02 -15.82 -1.28
CA LYS A 103 3.73 -15.37 -1.75
C LYS A 103 3.17 -14.36 -0.75
N PRO A 104 2.95 -13.09 -1.12
CA PRO A 104 2.28 -12.11 -0.28
C PRO A 104 0.86 -12.58 0.10
N SER A 105 0.43 -12.32 1.33
CA SER A 105 -0.85 -12.79 1.86
C SER A 105 -1.74 -11.66 2.36
N TYR A 106 -1.18 -10.73 3.14
CA TYR A 106 -1.91 -9.62 3.75
C TYR A 106 -1.05 -8.38 3.85
N LEU A 107 -1.70 -7.21 3.79
CA LEU A 107 -1.11 -5.91 4.04
C LEU A 107 -1.81 -5.21 5.22
N ALA A 108 -1.04 -4.43 5.95
CA ALA A 108 -1.52 -3.33 6.79
C ALA A 108 -1.12 -2.00 6.15
N ALA A 109 -1.95 -0.96 6.31
CA ALA A 109 -1.64 0.38 5.80
C ALA A 109 -1.87 1.45 6.86
N SER A 110 -0.87 2.29 7.11
CA SER A 110 -0.95 3.42 8.01
C SER A 110 -0.77 4.72 7.25
N PHE A 111 -1.57 5.71 7.63
CA PHE A 111 -1.60 7.04 7.01
C PHE A 111 -1.27 8.11 8.05
N ILE A 112 -0.34 9.01 7.72
CA ILE A 112 -0.18 10.28 8.40
C ILE A 112 -0.65 11.36 7.44
N LEU A 113 -1.70 12.07 7.83
CA LEU A 113 -2.38 13.05 7.00
C LEU A 113 -2.17 14.44 7.59
N GLU A 114 -1.86 15.41 6.75
CA GLU A 114 -1.76 16.79 7.17
C GLU A 114 -3.14 17.46 7.15
N GLU A 115 -3.43 18.27 8.16
CA GLU A 115 -4.62 19.12 8.19
C GLU A 115 -4.68 20.03 6.96
N GLY A 116 -5.82 20.05 6.30
CA GLY A 116 -6.04 20.77 5.04
C GLY A 116 -5.80 19.92 3.79
N PHE A 117 -5.30 18.69 3.91
CA PHE A 117 -5.13 17.80 2.76
C PHE A 117 -6.48 17.50 2.09
N PRO A 118 -6.62 17.66 0.74
CA PRO A 118 -7.89 17.47 0.07
C PRO A 118 -8.41 16.03 0.19
N LEU A 119 -9.66 15.87 0.59
CA LEU A 119 -10.31 14.56 0.66
C LEU A 119 -10.49 13.91 -0.72
N SER A 120 -10.59 14.69 -1.78
CA SER A 120 -10.60 14.21 -3.17
C SER A 120 -9.29 13.50 -3.55
N ASP A 121 -8.15 14.06 -3.14
CA ASP A 121 -6.84 13.46 -3.41
C ASP A 121 -6.61 12.23 -2.54
N LEU A 122 -7.01 12.29 -1.25
CA LEU A 122 -6.96 11.12 -0.39
C LEU A 122 -7.82 9.98 -0.95
N LYS A 123 -9.04 10.28 -1.41
CA LYS A 123 -9.90 9.28 -2.05
C LYS A 123 -9.24 8.65 -3.28
N ARG A 124 -8.64 9.46 -4.14
CA ARG A 124 -7.94 8.98 -5.32
C ARG A 124 -6.78 8.04 -4.96
N ILE A 125 -6.00 8.38 -3.93
CA ILE A 125 -4.91 7.55 -3.41
C ILE A 125 -5.44 6.22 -2.87
N VAL A 126 -6.47 6.27 -2.04
CA VAL A 126 -7.06 5.07 -1.41
C VAL A 126 -7.71 4.15 -2.46
N ASP A 127 -8.39 4.71 -3.46
CA ASP A 127 -8.94 3.93 -4.58
C ASP A 127 -7.82 3.26 -5.39
N SER A 128 -6.71 3.95 -5.62
CA SER A 128 -5.53 3.40 -6.31
C SER A 128 -4.89 2.26 -5.51
N MET A 129 -4.74 2.42 -4.20
CA MET A 129 -4.28 1.34 -3.31
C MET A 129 -5.20 0.13 -3.36
N ALA A 130 -6.52 0.35 -3.31
CA ALA A 130 -7.51 -0.73 -3.37
C ALA A 130 -7.40 -1.51 -4.68
N ASN A 131 -7.29 -0.79 -5.80
CA ASN A 131 -7.14 -1.40 -7.11
C ASN A 131 -5.84 -2.22 -7.23
N ALA A 132 -4.72 -1.69 -6.73
CA ALA A 132 -3.43 -2.39 -6.73
C ALA A 132 -3.47 -3.65 -5.85
N ALA A 133 -4.03 -3.54 -4.65
CA ALA A 133 -4.20 -4.65 -3.71
C ALA A 133 -5.13 -5.75 -4.27
N GLN A 134 -6.22 -5.34 -4.92
CA GLN A 134 -7.16 -6.27 -5.58
C GLN A 134 -6.50 -6.97 -6.77
N ALA A 135 -5.79 -6.23 -7.62
CA ALA A 135 -5.07 -6.81 -8.76
C ALA A 135 -4.02 -7.83 -8.31
N ALA A 136 -3.32 -7.54 -7.23
CA ALA A 136 -2.34 -8.44 -6.62
C ALA A 136 -2.97 -9.57 -5.79
N GLN A 137 -4.27 -9.54 -5.53
CA GLN A 137 -4.99 -10.48 -4.65
C GLN A 137 -4.44 -10.50 -3.21
N VAL A 138 -3.94 -9.36 -2.74
CA VAL A 138 -3.37 -9.18 -1.39
C VAL A 138 -4.19 -8.13 -0.64
N PRO A 139 -5.14 -8.52 0.22
CA PRO A 139 -6.02 -7.58 0.89
C PRO A 139 -5.29 -6.75 1.95
N ILE A 140 -5.69 -5.48 2.10
CA ILE A 140 -5.32 -4.61 3.21
C ILE A 140 -6.30 -4.90 4.36
N VAL A 141 -5.80 -5.53 5.44
CA VAL A 141 -6.65 -6.14 6.48
C VAL A 141 -6.70 -5.37 7.79
N THR A 142 -5.82 -4.41 7.98
CA THR A 142 -5.78 -3.50 9.13
C THR A 142 -5.02 -2.23 8.76
N GLY A 143 -5.11 -1.21 9.60
CA GLY A 143 -4.37 0.03 9.39
C GLY A 143 -4.59 1.02 10.52
N ASP A 144 -3.92 2.16 10.40
CA ASP A 144 -4.07 3.30 11.32
C ASP A 144 -4.10 4.61 10.54
N THR A 145 -4.65 5.65 11.15
CA THR A 145 -4.68 7.00 10.57
C THR A 145 -4.38 8.03 11.66
N LYS A 146 -3.40 8.87 11.40
CA LYS A 146 -3.05 10.03 12.23
C LYS A 146 -3.23 11.30 11.44
N VAL A 147 -3.64 12.36 12.10
CA VAL A 147 -3.67 13.70 11.53
C VAL A 147 -2.67 14.57 12.28
N VAL A 148 -1.84 15.26 11.53
CA VAL A 148 -0.88 16.25 12.03
C VAL A 148 -1.32 17.67 11.65
N GLU A 149 -0.89 18.66 12.43
CA GLU A 149 -1.20 20.07 12.18
C GLU A 149 -0.65 20.52 10.83
N LYS A 150 -1.33 21.49 10.22
CA LYS A 150 -0.89 22.10 8.97
C LYS A 150 0.53 22.67 9.08
N GLY A 151 1.38 22.34 8.13
CA GLY A 151 2.81 22.70 8.09
C GLY A 151 3.72 21.71 8.83
N SER A 152 3.17 20.61 9.38
CA SER A 152 3.94 19.56 10.06
C SER A 152 4.16 18.31 9.20
N GLY A 153 3.77 18.35 7.93
CA GLY A 153 3.92 17.23 6.97
C GLY A 153 3.93 17.70 5.52
N ASP A 154 4.03 16.77 4.59
CA ASP A 154 3.97 17.00 3.14
C ASP A 154 2.65 16.46 2.57
N GLY A 155 1.53 16.70 3.23
CA GLY A 155 0.20 16.28 2.83
C GLY A 155 -0.13 14.87 3.28
N VAL A 156 0.53 13.83 2.76
CA VAL A 156 0.30 12.43 3.13
C VAL A 156 1.58 11.61 3.14
N PHE A 157 1.76 10.83 4.19
CA PHE A 157 2.75 9.75 4.28
C PHE A 157 2.00 8.42 4.42
N ILE A 158 2.49 7.39 3.74
CA ILE A 158 1.89 6.06 3.76
C ILE A 158 2.96 5.06 4.17
N THR A 159 2.67 4.27 5.20
CA THR A 159 3.48 3.11 5.56
C THR A 159 2.66 1.85 5.35
N THR A 160 3.20 0.92 4.59
CA THR A 160 2.62 -0.40 4.40
C THR A 160 3.49 -1.46 5.04
N THR A 161 2.85 -2.43 5.68
CA THR A 161 3.51 -3.61 6.24
C THR A 161 2.82 -4.84 5.68
N GLY A 162 3.60 -5.77 5.18
CA GLY A 162 3.06 -6.98 4.57
C GLY A 162 3.63 -8.24 5.20
N ILE A 163 2.86 -9.31 5.09
CA ILE A 163 3.29 -10.66 5.44
C ILE A 163 3.05 -11.61 4.28
N GLY A 164 3.93 -12.60 4.15
CA GLY A 164 3.84 -13.63 3.12
C GLY A 164 4.41 -14.96 3.57
N MET A 165 4.19 -15.97 2.75
CA MET A 165 4.64 -17.34 3.00
C MET A 165 5.67 -17.78 1.98
N VAL A 166 6.82 -18.25 2.45
CA VAL A 166 7.86 -18.84 1.60
C VAL A 166 7.46 -20.27 1.25
N PRO A 167 7.38 -20.64 -0.03
CA PRO A 167 7.14 -22.03 -0.43
C PRO A 167 8.22 -22.97 0.11
N GLN A 168 7.82 -24.23 0.37
CA GLN A 168 8.77 -25.23 0.84
C GLN A 168 9.88 -25.46 -0.21
N GLY A 169 11.12 -25.51 0.26
CA GLY A 169 12.30 -25.74 -0.58
C GLY A 169 12.91 -24.46 -1.20
N ILE A 170 12.21 -23.34 -1.12
CA ILE A 170 12.72 -22.04 -1.60
C ILE A 170 13.59 -21.39 -0.52
N ASN A 171 14.80 -20.97 -0.88
CA ASN A 171 15.74 -20.30 0.00
C ASN A 171 16.51 -19.19 -0.75
N ILE A 172 15.81 -18.09 -1.01
CA ILE A 172 16.38 -16.91 -1.70
C ILE A 172 16.88 -15.93 -0.65
N SER A 173 18.14 -15.51 -0.79
CA SER A 173 18.78 -14.54 0.10
C SER A 173 20.02 -13.96 -0.55
N SER A 174 20.38 -12.72 -0.26
CA SER A 174 21.62 -12.09 -0.71
C SER A 174 22.88 -12.88 -0.31
N GLU A 175 22.81 -13.62 0.79
CA GLU A 175 23.91 -14.49 1.25
C GLU A 175 24.18 -15.68 0.31
N ASN A 176 23.23 -16.04 -0.54
CA ASN A 176 23.35 -17.16 -1.45
C ASN A 176 24.05 -16.80 -2.77
N ALA A 177 24.39 -15.53 -2.99
CA ALA A 177 25.09 -15.08 -4.19
C ALA A 177 26.44 -15.78 -4.35
N ARG A 178 26.73 -16.28 -5.55
CA ARG A 178 27.95 -17.05 -5.84
C ARG A 178 28.68 -16.53 -7.07
N SER A 179 29.98 -16.69 -7.08
CA SER A 179 30.75 -16.44 -8.30
C SER A 179 30.29 -17.37 -9.42
N GLY A 180 29.96 -16.81 -10.57
CA GLY A 180 29.41 -17.55 -11.71
C GLY A 180 27.91 -17.47 -11.89
N ASP A 181 27.19 -16.89 -10.95
CA ASP A 181 25.74 -16.62 -11.09
C ASP A 181 25.47 -15.73 -12.31
N LYS A 182 24.35 -15.99 -12.97
CA LYS A 182 23.88 -15.18 -14.08
C LYS A 182 22.95 -14.11 -13.58
N ILE A 183 23.20 -12.89 -13.99
CA ILE A 183 22.33 -11.74 -13.67
C ILE A 183 21.33 -11.60 -14.79
N LEU A 184 20.02 -11.62 -14.42
CA LEU A 184 18.90 -11.38 -15.31
C LEU A 184 18.19 -10.11 -14.88
N VAL A 185 17.69 -9.36 -15.85
CA VAL A 185 16.92 -8.13 -15.62
C VAL A 185 15.57 -8.30 -16.31
N SER A 186 14.48 -8.08 -15.58
CA SER A 186 13.12 -8.27 -16.08
C SER A 186 12.59 -7.10 -16.92
N GLY A 187 13.26 -5.97 -16.91
CA GLY A 187 12.85 -4.76 -17.63
C GLY A 187 13.91 -3.67 -17.59
N THR A 188 13.51 -2.46 -17.93
CA THR A 188 14.34 -1.26 -17.82
C THR A 188 14.59 -0.89 -16.35
N LEU A 189 15.64 -0.13 -16.08
CA LEU A 189 16.03 0.32 -14.74
C LEU A 189 15.95 1.84 -14.66
N GLY A 190 15.35 2.34 -13.55
CA GLY A 190 15.35 3.75 -13.22
C GLY A 190 14.18 4.55 -13.81
N ASP A 191 13.22 3.93 -14.46
CA ASP A 191 12.07 4.60 -15.10
C ASP A 191 11.27 5.40 -14.07
N HIS A 192 11.02 4.84 -12.87
CA HIS A 192 10.37 5.55 -11.78
C HIS A 192 11.12 6.84 -11.40
N GLY A 193 12.41 6.73 -11.15
CA GLY A 193 13.25 7.88 -10.77
C GLY A 193 13.22 8.98 -11.82
N ILE A 194 13.34 8.63 -13.10
CA ILE A 194 13.29 9.59 -14.21
C ILE A 194 11.89 10.19 -14.36
N ALA A 195 10.84 9.42 -14.21
CA ALA A 195 9.46 9.92 -14.26
C ALA A 195 9.22 11.00 -13.18
N ILE A 196 9.68 10.76 -11.94
CA ILE A 196 9.57 11.72 -10.84
C ILE A 196 10.44 12.95 -11.07
N MET A 197 11.72 12.76 -11.45
CA MET A 197 12.64 13.88 -11.72
C MET A 197 12.12 14.78 -12.84
N SER A 198 11.58 14.19 -13.91
CA SER A 198 11.04 14.96 -15.02
C SER A 198 9.92 15.93 -14.59
N LEU A 199 9.08 15.50 -13.66
CA LEU A 199 8.02 16.34 -13.11
C LEU A 199 8.56 17.42 -12.18
N ARG A 200 9.51 17.06 -11.30
CA ARG A 200 10.11 18.01 -10.33
C ARG A 200 10.89 19.11 -11.00
N GLU A 201 11.70 18.76 -11.98
CA GLU A 201 12.59 19.68 -12.69
C GLU A 201 11.96 20.25 -13.97
N ASN A 202 10.69 19.93 -14.23
CA ASN A 202 9.97 20.34 -15.46
C ASN A 202 10.75 20.00 -16.74
N LEU A 203 11.36 18.80 -16.76
CA LEU A 203 12.13 18.32 -17.91
C LEU A 203 11.19 17.76 -18.95
N SER A 204 11.39 18.14 -20.20
CA SER A 204 10.66 17.58 -21.34
C SER A 204 11.55 16.59 -22.09
N PHE A 205 11.07 15.38 -22.26
CA PHE A 205 11.70 14.36 -23.10
C PHE A 205 10.90 14.19 -24.40
N HIS A 206 11.54 13.69 -25.44
CA HIS A 206 10.85 13.40 -26.71
C HIS A 206 9.81 12.28 -26.59
N THR A 207 9.92 11.45 -25.56
CA THR A 207 8.96 10.40 -25.21
C THR A 207 8.49 10.58 -23.78
N SER A 208 7.23 10.25 -23.49
CA SER A 208 6.74 10.22 -22.12
C SER A 208 7.37 9.02 -21.38
N ILE A 209 8.07 9.30 -20.28
CA ILE A 209 8.59 8.26 -19.40
C ILE A 209 7.57 8.10 -18.28
N ALA A 210 7.10 6.86 -18.10
CA ALA A 210 6.19 6.48 -17.02
C ALA A 210 6.95 5.65 -15.98
N SER A 211 6.52 5.74 -14.73
CA SER A 211 7.01 4.86 -13.67
C SER A 211 6.73 3.40 -14.02
N ASP A 212 7.70 2.55 -13.74
CA ASP A 212 7.63 1.09 -13.86
C ASP A 212 7.02 0.40 -12.63
N THR A 213 6.36 1.17 -11.74
CA THR A 213 5.72 0.60 -10.55
C THR A 213 4.70 -0.47 -10.90
N ALA A 214 4.95 -1.69 -10.46
CA ALA A 214 4.11 -2.86 -10.72
C ALA A 214 4.29 -3.92 -9.63
N ALA A 215 3.28 -4.77 -9.43
CA ALA A 215 3.39 -5.93 -8.56
C ALA A 215 4.14 -7.06 -9.29
N LEU A 216 5.30 -7.48 -8.77
CA LEU A 216 6.18 -8.48 -9.38
C LEU A 216 6.01 -9.89 -8.81
N HIS A 217 5.17 -10.07 -7.80
CA HIS A 217 5.02 -11.34 -7.07
C HIS A 217 4.61 -12.52 -7.97
N ASP A 218 3.77 -12.30 -8.98
CA ASP A 218 3.37 -13.34 -9.92
C ASP A 218 4.54 -13.71 -10.86
N LEU A 219 5.31 -12.72 -11.33
CA LEU A 219 6.52 -12.96 -12.11
C LEU A 219 7.50 -13.83 -11.31
N VAL A 220 7.74 -13.47 -10.05
CA VAL A 220 8.62 -14.23 -9.15
C VAL A 220 8.07 -15.63 -8.92
N ALA A 221 6.77 -15.80 -8.66
CA ALA A 221 6.15 -17.11 -8.46
C ALA A 221 6.31 -18.03 -9.69
N HIS A 222 6.12 -17.50 -10.89
CA HIS A 222 6.35 -18.24 -12.13
C HIS A 222 7.82 -18.61 -12.32
N MET A 223 8.72 -17.68 -12.04
CA MET A 223 10.15 -17.88 -12.17
C MET A 223 10.65 -18.98 -11.23
N ILE A 224 10.35 -18.93 -9.93
CA ILE A 224 10.79 -19.94 -8.96
C ILE A 224 10.12 -21.32 -9.18
N THR A 225 8.95 -21.34 -9.82
CA THR A 225 8.31 -22.60 -10.25
C THR A 225 9.07 -23.25 -11.41
N ALA A 226 9.55 -22.43 -12.37
CA ALA A 226 10.28 -22.91 -13.53
C ALA A 226 11.76 -23.19 -13.19
N VAL A 227 12.36 -22.39 -12.31
CA VAL A 227 13.77 -22.46 -11.90
C VAL A 227 13.85 -22.33 -10.39
N PRO A 228 13.67 -23.42 -9.62
CA PRO A 228 13.65 -23.35 -8.15
C PRO A 228 15.02 -23.06 -7.52
N ASP A 229 16.11 -23.12 -8.27
CA ASP A 229 17.49 -22.90 -7.81
C ASP A 229 17.94 -21.43 -8.02
N VAL A 230 17.02 -20.49 -7.79
CA VAL A 230 17.34 -19.05 -7.77
C VAL A 230 18.06 -18.72 -6.46
N HIS A 231 19.24 -18.12 -6.55
CA HIS A 231 20.01 -17.77 -5.35
C HIS A 231 19.58 -16.44 -4.73
N VAL A 232 19.37 -15.42 -5.56
CA VAL A 232 19.09 -14.03 -5.14
C VAL A 232 18.05 -13.40 -6.05
N LEU A 233 17.22 -12.56 -5.45
CA LEU A 233 16.33 -11.62 -6.13
C LEU A 233 16.57 -10.20 -5.58
#